data_f1db0f6b5bb0eaca7d090feddcbd3574
#
_entry.id   f1db0f6b5bb0eaca7d090feddcbd3574
#
_cell.length_a   1.000
_cell.length_b   1.000
_cell.length_c   1.000
_cell.angle_alpha   90.00
_cell.angle_beta   90.00
_cell.angle_gamma   90.00
#
_symmetry.space_group_name_H-M   'P 1'
#
loop_
_entity.id
_entity.type
_entity.pdbx_description
1 polymer ?
#
loop_
_entity_poly.entity_id
_entity_poly.type
_entity_poly.pdbx_seq_one_letter_code
_entity_poly.pdbx_strand_id
1 'polypeptide(L)'
;MQEWVRKHGFGDDKALLDYAYALSLHYGQAIGALACQMYEKTAAAQGVTVPTAEVADLPEYGEVARAVHGTMKQSQSKVPATVARLVKQVGADTTLKNAKRDGAQFAWIPHGDTCAFCITLASRGWQYMSDDALKGGHAEHIHANCDCEYAVRFDGHSTVAGYDPDKYLEEYENAGGDINAMRRKRYEQNKDEINARKRELYANKKEELKAKGLTIKEEAAVVRYISPDSYSL
;
A
#
# COMPACT_ATOMS: atom_id res chain seq x y z
N MET A 1 2.34 -11.57 11.27
CA MET A 1 1.84 -12.32 10.08
C MET A 1 2.88 -13.23 9.45
N GLN A 2 4.07 -12.76 9.07
CA GLN A 2 5.12 -13.61 8.48
C GLN A 2 5.51 -14.80 9.35
N GLU A 3 5.73 -14.58 10.64
CA GLU A 3 6.08 -15.62 11.58
C GLU A 3 4.95 -16.65 11.77
N TRP A 4 3.70 -16.19 11.83
CA TRP A 4 2.53 -17.07 11.92
C TRP A 4 2.43 -17.97 10.69
N VAL A 5 2.55 -17.40 9.49
CA VAL A 5 2.51 -18.16 8.22
C VAL A 5 3.67 -19.18 8.15
N ARG A 6 4.87 -18.79 8.58
CA ARG A 6 6.01 -19.71 8.62
C ARG A 6 5.74 -20.92 9.52
N LYS A 7 5.02 -20.73 10.63
CA LYS A 7 4.72 -21.77 11.61
C LYS A 7 3.53 -22.67 11.21
N HIS A 8 2.48 -22.07 10.65
CA HIS A 8 1.18 -22.74 10.43
C HIS A 8 0.88 -22.99 8.95
N GLY A 9 1.59 -22.33 8.02
CA GLY A 9 1.31 -22.42 6.59
C GLY A 9 0.02 -21.69 6.18
N PHE A 10 -0.56 -22.13 5.07
CA PHE A 10 -1.78 -21.56 4.46
C PHE A 10 -2.93 -22.57 4.39
N GLY A 11 -2.78 -23.76 5.03
CA GLY A 11 -3.74 -24.86 4.89
C GLY A 11 -5.04 -24.68 5.68
N ASP A 12 -5.00 -23.92 6.78
CA ASP A 12 -6.18 -23.58 7.58
C ASP A 12 -6.63 -22.14 7.25
N ASP A 13 -7.54 -22.03 6.28
CA ASP A 13 -8.04 -20.75 5.79
C ASP A 13 -8.73 -19.94 6.90
N LYS A 14 -9.54 -20.61 7.76
CA LYS A 14 -10.23 -19.93 8.84
C LYS A 14 -9.24 -19.37 9.86
N ALA A 15 -8.30 -20.13 10.32
CA ALA A 15 -7.29 -19.69 11.28
C ALA A 15 -6.41 -18.57 10.71
N LEU A 16 -6.08 -18.64 9.41
CA LEU A 16 -5.35 -17.59 8.70
C LEU A 16 -6.13 -16.28 8.70
N LEU A 17 -7.42 -16.31 8.34
CA LEU A 17 -8.28 -15.14 8.30
C LEU A 17 -8.54 -14.55 9.68
N ASP A 18 -8.84 -15.38 10.68
CA ASP A 18 -9.04 -14.94 12.06
C ASP A 18 -7.79 -14.21 12.58
N TYR A 19 -6.60 -14.76 12.31
CA TYR A 19 -5.34 -14.13 12.70
C TYR A 19 -5.05 -12.85 11.93
N ALA A 20 -5.28 -12.83 10.61
CA ALA A 20 -5.14 -11.64 9.78
C ALA A 20 -6.06 -10.50 10.25
N TYR A 21 -7.31 -10.84 10.58
CA TYR A 21 -8.30 -9.89 11.11
C TYR A 21 -7.88 -9.34 12.47
N ALA A 22 -7.50 -10.21 13.42
CA ALA A 22 -7.02 -9.79 14.74
C ALA A 22 -5.82 -8.84 14.65
N LEU A 23 -4.85 -9.11 13.76
CA LEU A 23 -3.72 -8.22 13.51
C LEU A 23 -4.18 -6.88 12.91
N SER A 24 -5.10 -6.91 11.94
CA SER A 24 -5.61 -5.71 11.29
C SER A 24 -6.32 -4.79 12.28
N LEU A 25 -7.11 -5.34 13.20
CA LEU A 25 -7.77 -4.58 14.27
C LEU A 25 -6.76 -4.02 15.26
N HIS A 26 -5.90 -4.86 15.81
CA HIS A 26 -4.96 -4.46 16.87
C HIS A 26 -3.99 -3.36 16.41
N TYR A 27 -3.34 -3.58 15.28
CA TYR A 27 -2.38 -2.60 14.75
C TYR A 27 -3.08 -1.45 14.02
N GLY A 28 -4.26 -1.67 13.43
CA GLY A 28 -5.08 -0.62 12.85
C GLY A 28 -5.49 0.41 13.88
N GLN A 29 -5.97 -0.02 15.05
CA GLN A 29 -6.30 0.88 16.15
C GLN A 29 -5.08 1.66 16.64
N ALA A 30 -3.93 1.01 16.79
CA ALA A 30 -2.71 1.65 17.24
C ALA A 30 -2.21 2.71 16.24
N ILE A 31 -2.19 2.41 14.93
CA ILE A 31 -1.76 3.36 13.91
C ILE A 31 -2.76 4.50 13.75
N GLY A 32 -4.06 4.25 13.89
CA GLY A 32 -5.09 5.28 13.90
C GLY A 32 -4.90 6.25 15.06
N ALA A 33 -4.65 5.75 16.27
CA ALA A 33 -4.35 6.59 17.43
C ALA A 33 -3.08 7.45 17.23
N LEU A 34 -2.04 6.88 16.63
CA LEU A 34 -0.82 7.65 16.28
C LEU A 34 -1.12 8.71 15.21
N ALA A 35 -1.93 8.38 14.21
CA ALA A 35 -2.34 9.34 13.18
C ALA A 35 -3.12 10.52 13.78
N CYS A 36 -4.02 10.27 14.74
CA CYS A 36 -4.69 11.33 15.50
C CYS A 36 -3.71 12.25 16.22
N GLN A 37 -2.75 11.67 16.95
CA GLN A 37 -1.75 12.45 17.67
C GLN A 37 -0.87 13.27 16.71
N MET A 38 -0.45 12.70 15.59
CA MET A 38 0.32 13.42 14.57
C MET A 38 -0.48 14.56 13.98
N TYR A 39 -1.74 14.34 13.66
CA TYR A 39 -2.66 15.33 13.12
C TYR A 39 -2.79 16.54 14.05
N GLU A 40 -3.13 16.31 15.33
CA GLU A 40 -3.27 17.36 16.34
C GLU A 40 -1.96 18.12 16.59
N LYS A 41 -0.82 17.41 16.65
CA LYS A 41 0.49 18.04 16.78
C LYS A 41 0.86 18.90 15.58
N THR A 42 0.50 18.46 14.37
CA THR A 42 0.72 19.24 13.15
C THR A 42 -0.11 20.51 13.16
N ALA A 43 -1.39 20.43 13.55
CA ALA A 43 -2.24 21.62 13.72
C ALA A 43 -1.66 22.60 14.73
N ALA A 44 -1.27 22.11 15.92
CA ALA A 44 -0.68 22.94 16.97
C ALA A 44 0.64 23.60 16.52
N ALA A 45 1.50 22.87 15.80
CA ALA A 45 2.75 23.40 15.25
C ALA A 45 2.52 24.52 14.21
N GLN A 46 1.38 24.50 13.53
CA GLN A 46 0.95 25.54 12.58
C GLN A 46 0.07 26.61 13.24
N GLY A 47 -0.06 26.61 14.56
CA GLY A 47 -0.83 27.61 15.32
C GLY A 47 -2.35 27.48 15.18
N VAL A 48 -2.85 26.33 14.74
CA VAL A 48 -4.28 26.06 14.53
C VAL A 48 -4.81 25.14 15.63
N THR A 49 -5.99 25.48 16.16
CA THR A 49 -6.72 24.63 17.09
C THR A 49 -7.75 23.82 16.31
N VAL A 50 -7.72 22.52 16.45
CA VAL A 50 -8.66 21.58 15.83
C VAL A 50 -9.44 20.81 16.91
N PRO A 51 -10.65 20.30 16.58
CA PRO A 51 -11.33 19.34 17.44
C PRO A 51 -10.47 18.09 17.65
N THR A 52 -10.67 17.37 18.76
CA THR A 52 -10.00 16.09 19.00
C THR A 52 -10.13 15.20 17.77
N ALA A 53 -8.99 14.70 17.30
CA ALA A 53 -8.95 13.85 16.12
C ALA A 53 -9.59 12.48 16.40
N GLU A 54 -10.30 11.95 15.43
CA GLU A 54 -11.01 10.67 15.54
C GLU A 54 -10.37 9.63 14.65
N VAL A 55 -10.21 8.42 15.17
CA VAL A 55 -9.75 7.28 14.37
C VAL A 55 -10.80 6.95 13.30
N ALA A 56 -10.36 6.61 12.11
CA ALA A 56 -11.23 6.07 11.06
C ALA A 56 -11.74 4.68 11.42
N ASP A 57 -12.76 4.23 10.70
CA ASP A 57 -13.32 2.91 10.90
C ASP A 57 -12.26 1.83 10.65
N LEU A 58 -12.26 0.82 11.51
CA LEU A 58 -11.39 -0.33 11.35
C LEU A 58 -11.95 -1.27 10.27
N PRO A 59 -11.09 -2.03 9.58
CA PRO A 59 -11.57 -2.91 8.53
C PRO A 59 -12.51 -3.99 9.08
N GLU A 60 -13.57 -4.28 8.35
CA GLU A 60 -14.47 -5.37 8.67
C GLU A 60 -13.85 -6.73 8.31
N TYR A 61 -14.32 -7.80 8.98
CA TYR A 61 -13.87 -9.17 8.69
C TYR A 61 -14.00 -9.53 7.21
N GLY A 62 -15.13 -9.18 6.58
CA GLY A 62 -15.37 -9.44 5.17
C GLY A 62 -14.42 -8.71 4.23
N GLU A 63 -13.96 -7.52 4.60
CA GLU A 63 -12.96 -6.76 3.85
C GLU A 63 -11.58 -7.44 3.92
N VAL A 64 -11.15 -7.79 5.13
CA VAL A 64 -9.90 -8.52 5.35
C VAL A 64 -9.91 -9.85 4.59
N ALA A 65 -11.03 -10.60 4.67
CA ALA A 65 -11.17 -11.87 3.97
C ALA A 65 -11.07 -11.71 2.44
N ARG A 66 -11.76 -10.72 1.87
CA ARG A 66 -11.66 -10.43 0.41
C ARG A 66 -10.22 -10.09 0.00
N ALA A 67 -9.53 -9.25 0.78
CA ALA A 67 -8.17 -8.84 0.48
C ALA A 67 -7.18 -10.02 0.59
N VAL A 68 -7.28 -10.83 1.63
CA VAL A 68 -6.42 -12.01 1.84
C VAL A 68 -6.67 -13.06 0.76
N HIS A 69 -7.94 -13.43 0.50
CA HIS A 69 -8.27 -14.42 -0.53
C HIS A 69 -7.86 -13.94 -1.93
N GLY A 70 -8.08 -12.66 -2.26
CA GLY A 70 -7.63 -12.09 -3.52
C GLY A 70 -6.12 -12.18 -3.70
N THR A 71 -5.36 -11.94 -2.61
CA THR A 71 -3.91 -12.08 -2.62
C THR A 71 -3.47 -13.54 -2.70
N MET A 72 -4.10 -14.46 -1.98
CA MET A 72 -3.78 -15.89 -2.01
C MET A 72 -3.92 -16.49 -3.41
N LYS A 73 -4.94 -16.08 -4.18
CA LYS A 73 -5.12 -16.49 -5.58
C LYS A 73 -3.96 -16.07 -6.49
N GLN A 74 -3.30 -14.95 -6.18
CA GLN A 74 -2.17 -14.44 -6.96
C GLN A 74 -0.83 -14.97 -6.44
N SER A 75 -0.59 -14.87 -5.14
CA SER A 75 0.62 -15.31 -4.47
C SER A 75 0.45 -15.35 -2.96
N GLN A 76 0.49 -16.52 -2.37
CA GLN A 76 0.39 -16.73 -0.93
C GLN A 76 1.49 -15.96 -0.16
N SER A 77 2.70 -15.85 -0.71
CA SER A 77 3.81 -15.14 -0.08
C SER A 77 3.55 -13.64 0.12
N LYS A 78 2.58 -13.06 -0.58
CA LYS A 78 2.21 -11.63 -0.45
C LYS A 78 1.18 -11.35 0.65
N VAL A 79 0.57 -12.37 1.26
CA VAL A 79 -0.45 -12.19 2.30
C VAL A 79 0.03 -11.31 3.47
N PRO A 80 1.25 -11.47 4.01
CA PRO A 80 1.74 -10.58 5.06
C PRO A 80 1.77 -9.10 4.65
N ALA A 81 2.17 -8.81 3.42
CA ALA A 81 2.19 -7.44 2.89
C ALA A 81 0.77 -6.88 2.71
N THR A 82 -0.20 -7.71 2.33
CA THR A 82 -1.61 -7.33 2.25
C THR A 82 -2.17 -6.94 3.63
N VAL A 83 -1.89 -7.71 4.67
CA VAL A 83 -2.30 -7.37 6.04
C VAL A 83 -1.65 -6.08 6.52
N ALA A 84 -0.35 -5.89 6.25
CA ALA A 84 0.35 -4.64 6.58
C ALA A 84 -0.26 -3.43 5.84
N ARG A 85 -0.70 -3.61 4.60
CA ARG A 85 -1.42 -2.58 3.84
C ARG A 85 -2.73 -2.19 4.51
N LEU A 86 -3.54 -3.15 4.95
CA LEU A 86 -4.81 -2.89 5.64
C LEU A 86 -4.59 -2.09 6.93
N VAL A 87 -3.53 -2.40 7.68
CA VAL A 87 -3.15 -1.64 8.86
C VAL A 87 -2.77 -0.20 8.50
N LYS A 88 -1.89 0.00 7.51
CA LYS A 88 -1.47 1.34 7.06
C LYS A 88 -2.66 2.17 6.57
N GLN A 89 -3.64 1.54 5.95
CA GLN A 89 -4.84 2.18 5.45
C GLN A 89 -5.62 2.89 6.56
N VAL A 90 -5.76 2.28 7.74
CA VAL A 90 -6.44 2.91 8.88
C VAL A 90 -5.78 4.25 9.27
N GLY A 91 -4.44 4.31 9.28
CA GLY A 91 -3.73 5.56 9.57
C GLY A 91 -3.96 6.63 8.51
N ALA A 92 -3.92 6.25 7.24
CA ALA A 92 -4.22 7.13 6.11
C ALA A 92 -5.66 7.67 6.17
N ASP A 93 -6.63 6.77 6.34
CA ASP A 93 -8.05 7.13 6.43
C ASP A 93 -8.33 8.03 7.63
N THR A 94 -7.66 7.78 8.77
CA THR A 94 -7.71 8.64 9.96
C THR A 94 -7.26 10.06 9.65
N THR A 95 -6.12 10.20 8.98
CA THR A 95 -5.59 11.52 8.57
C THR A 95 -6.55 12.23 7.63
N LEU A 96 -7.04 11.54 6.61
CA LEU A 96 -7.94 12.11 5.59
C LEU A 96 -9.31 12.46 6.16
N LYS A 97 -9.89 11.63 7.03
CA LYS A 97 -11.17 11.88 7.73
C LYS A 97 -11.11 13.19 8.49
N ASN A 98 -10.06 13.38 9.31
CA ASN A 98 -9.89 14.59 10.10
C ASN A 98 -9.56 15.81 9.21
N ALA A 99 -8.71 15.66 8.20
CA ALA A 99 -8.39 16.74 7.26
C ALA A 99 -9.65 17.24 6.52
N LYS A 100 -10.55 16.33 6.14
CA LYS A 100 -11.83 16.70 5.53
C LYS A 100 -12.71 17.47 6.50
N ARG A 101 -12.87 16.97 7.74
CA ARG A 101 -13.69 17.61 8.77
C ARG A 101 -13.25 19.05 9.02
N ASP A 102 -11.96 19.29 9.09
CA ASP A 102 -11.37 20.56 9.50
C ASP A 102 -11.00 21.46 8.31
N GLY A 103 -11.28 21.04 7.08
CA GLY A 103 -10.93 21.80 5.87
C GLY A 103 -9.43 21.96 5.65
N ALA A 104 -8.62 21.03 6.16
CA ALA A 104 -7.18 21.02 5.96
C ALA A 104 -6.82 20.47 4.58
N GLN A 105 -5.70 20.95 4.04
CA GLN A 105 -5.12 20.37 2.84
C GLN A 105 -4.28 19.16 3.17
N PHE A 106 -4.23 18.19 2.26
CA PHE A 106 -3.34 17.04 2.35
C PHE A 106 -2.48 16.93 1.09
N ALA A 107 -1.34 16.27 1.21
CA ALA A 107 -0.48 15.90 0.10
C ALA A 107 0.03 14.48 0.28
N TRP A 108 0.26 13.81 -0.84
CA TRP A 108 0.90 12.49 -0.88
C TRP A 108 2.41 12.66 -0.90
N ILE A 109 3.08 12.17 0.14
CA ILE A 109 4.53 12.32 0.32
C ILE A 109 5.20 10.99 -0.01
N PRO A 110 5.89 10.90 -1.15
CA PRO A 110 6.64 9.71 -1.51
C PRO A 110 7.91 9.56 -0.67
N HIS A 111 8.23 8.31 -0.33
CA HIS A 111 9.49 7.96 0.31
C HIS A 111 10.19 6.85 -0.48
N GLY A 112 11.53 6.87 -0.48
CA GLY A 112 12.35 5.84 -1.08
C GLY A 112 12.13 5.63 -2.58
N ASP A 113 12.12 4.38 -3.01
CA ASP A 113 11.88 4.00 -4.42
C ASP A 113 10.39 4.06 -4.74
N THR A 114 9.98 5.24 -5.19
CA THR A 114 8.57 5.61 -5.40
C THR A 114 8.04 5.05 -6.72
N CYS A 115 6.94 4.31 -6.67
CA CYS A 115 6.31 3.78 -7.88
C CYS A 115 5.58 4.86 -8.69
N ALA A 116 5.29 4.57 -9.97
CA ALA A 116 4.60 5.49 -10.88
C ALA A 116 3.24 5.98 -10.34
N PHE A 117 2.51 5.14 -9.60
CA PHE A 117 1.24 5.53 -8.98
C PHE A 117 1.45 6.61 -7.90
N CYS A 118 2.43 6.42 -7.01
CA CYS A 118 2.71 7.38 -5.95
C CYS A 118 3.24 8.71 -6.51
N ILE A 119 4.02 8.70 -7.60
CA ILE A 119 4.44 9.92 -8.30
C ILE A 119 3.23 10.66 -8.86
N THR A 120 2.31 9.95 -9.51
CA THR A 120 1.06 10.55 -10.01
C THR A 120 0.23 11.19 -8.90
N LEU A 121 0.21 10.63 -7.70
CA LEU A 121 -0.48 11.24 -6.55
C LEU A 121 0.30 12.45 -6.01
N ALA A 122 1.62 12.32 -5.88
CA ALA A 122 2.50 13.39 -5.40
C ALA A 122 2.51 14.60 -6.31
N SER A 123 2.39 14.40 -7.64
CA SER A 123 2.32 15.49 -8.63
C SER A 123 1.08 16.39 -8.50
N ARG A 124 0.06 15.92 -7.76
CA ARG A 124 -1.14 16.72 -7.52
C ARG A 124 -0.95 17.82 -6.47
N GLY A 125 0.17 17.78 -5.73
CA GLY A 125 0.45 18.75 -4.69
C GLY A 125 -0.52 18.71 -3.53
N TRP A 126 -0.71 19.86 -2.92
CA TRP A 126 -1.62 20.03 -1.79
C TRP A 126 -3.07 20.20 -2.27
N GLN A 127 -3.95 19.36 -1.73
CA GLN A 127 -5.35 19.29 -2.14
C GLN A 127 -6.28 19.28 -0.94
N TYR A 128 -7.52 19.74 -1.14
CA TYR A 128 -8.61 19.52 -0.19
C TYR A 128 -9.27 18.19 -0.44
N MET A 129 -9.64 17.49 0.64
CA MET A 129 -10.39 16.26 0.53
C MET A 129 -11.84 16.55 0.16
N SER A 130 -12.34 15.91 -0.88
CA SER A 130 -13.75 15.95 -1.30
C SER A 130 -14.49 14.68 -0.90
N ASP A 131 -15.85 14.76 -0.88
CA ASP A 131 -16.70 13.59 -0.66
C ASP A 131 -16.50 12.51 -1.72
N ASP A 132 -16.31 12.91 -2.96
CA ASP A 132 -16.07 11.98 -4.07
C ASP A 132 -14.71 11.32 -3.96
N ALA A 133 -13.70 12.04 -3.48
CA ALA A 133 -12.38 11.47 -3.21
C ALA A 133 -12.43 10.42 -2.10
N LEU A 134 -13.20 10.63 -1.03
CA LEU A 134 -13.39 9.64 0.02
C LEU A 134 -14.16 8.42 -0.47
N LYS A 135 -15.25 8.63 -1.24
CA LYS A 135 -16.04 7.55 -1.83
C LYS A 135 -15.27 6.77 -2.90
N GLY A 136 -14.35 7.43 -3.60
CA GLY A 136 -13.48 6.84 -4.61
C GLY A 136 -12.32 6.02 -4.05
N GLY A 137 -12.26 5.84 -2.72
CA GLY A 137 -11.28 4.95 -2.09
C GLY A 137 -9.83 5.39 -2.28
N HIS A 138 -9.50 6.68 -2.08
CA HIS A 138 -8.11 7.13 -2.18
C HIS A 138 -7.17 6.34 -1.28
N ALA A 139 -7.62 5.90 -0.11
CA ALA A 139 -6.88 5.04 0.77
C ALA A 139 -6.83 3.58 0.29
N GLU A 140 -7.83 3.11 -0.48
CA GLU A 140 -7.83 1.76 -1.08
C GLU A 140 -6.67 1.55 -2.07
N HIS A 141 -6.04 2.62 -2.54
CA HIS A 141 -4.94 2.57 -3.48
C HIS A 141 -3.55 2.47 -2.83
N ILE A 142 -3.47 2.43 -1.49
CA ILE A 142 -2.22 2.09 -0.81
C ILE A 142 -1.88 0.65 -1.17
N HIS A 143 -0.81 0.46 -1.96
CA HIS A 143 -0.39 -0.88 -2.33
C HIS A 143 0.54 -1.50 -1.27
N ALA A 144 0.65 -2.81 -1.27
CA ALA A 144 1.61 -3.53 -0.46
C ALA A 144 3.04 -3.02 -0.74
N ASN A 145 3.84 -2.82 0.30
CA ASN A 145 5.20 -2.27 0.24
C ASN A 145 5.29 -0.79 -0.17
N CYS A 146 4.21 -0.02 -0.04
CA CYS A 146 4.25 1.43 -0.18
C CYS A 146 4.73 2.05 1.12
N ASP A 147 5.77 2.88 1.04
CA ASP A 147 6.30 3.63 2.18
C ASP A 147 5.86 5.11 2.16
N CYS A 148 5.01 5.47 1.21
CA CYS A 148 4.44 6.81 1.11
C CYS A 148 3.46 7.08 2.26
N GLU A 149 3.34 8.36 2.62
CA GLU A 149 2.45 8.82 3.68
C GLU A 149 1.65 10.05 3.25
N TYR A 150 0.66 10.43 4.06
CA TYR A 150 -0.04 11.70 3.91
C TYR A 150 0.53 12.74 4.87
N ALA A 151 0.82 13.94 4.35
CA ALA A 151 1.03 15.10 5.15
C ALA A 151 -0.21 16.01 5.12
N VAL A 152 -0.42 16.79 6.17
CA VAL A 152 -1.51 17.76 6.27
C VAL A 152 -0.97 19.15 6.53
N ARG A 153 -1.67 20.17 6.01
CA ARG A 153 -1.43 21.57 6.36
C ARG A 153 -2.74 22.32 6.52
N PHE A 154 -2.73 23.27 7.43
CA PHE A 154 -3.89 24.09 7.81
C PHE A 154 -3.72 25.54 7.38
N ASP A 155 -2.49 26.00 7.22
CA ASP A 155 -2.12 27.38 6.99
C ASP A 155 -1.96 27.73 5.49
N GLY A 156 -2.09 26.75 4.61
CA GLY A 156 -1.97 26.91 3.17
C GLY A 156 -0.55 27.11 2.64
N HIS A 157 0.47 27.26 3.51
CA HIS A 157 1.84 27.57 3.09
C HIS A 157 2.91 26.66 3.69
N SER A 158 2.64 25.94 4.79
CA SER A 158 3.57 24.96 5.34
C SER A 158 3.93 23.89 4.30
N THR A 159 5.17 23.46 4.33
CA THR A 159 5.72 22.45 3.41
C THR A 159 6.36 21.31 4.18
N VAL A 160 6.54 20.17 3.51
CA VAL A 160 7.30 19.03 4.03
C VAL A 160 8.70 19.08 3.42
N ALA A 161 9.72 18.93 4.26
CA ALA A 161 11.11 18.92 3.80
C ALA A 161 11.33 17.82 2.74
N GLY A 162 11.90 18.21 1.59
CA GLY A 162 12.16 17.29 0.49
C GLY A 162 10.96 16.97 -0.40
N TYR A 163 9.77 17.48 -0.10
CA TYR A 163 8.60 17.35 -0.97
C TYR A 163 8.50 18.56 -1.91
N ASP A 164 8.56 18.28 -3.20
CA ASP A 164 8.41 19.25 -4.28
C ASP A 164 7.42 18.67 -5.31
N PRO A 165 6.15 19.10 -5.29
CA PRO A 165 5.14 18.57 -6.19
C PRO A 165 5.43 18.91 -7.66
N ASP A 166 6.09 20.03 -7.95
CA ASP A 166 6.39 20.44 -9.32
C ASP A 166 7.39 19.49 -9.97
N LYS A 167 8.36 18.98 -9.21
CA LYS A 167 9.28 17.95 -9.68
C LYS A 167 8.56 16.65 -10.05
N TYR A 168 7.57 16.23 -9.26
CA TYR A 168 6.77 15.04 -9.58
C TYR A 168 5.83 15.29 -10.75
N LEU A 169 5.31 16.51 -10.91
CA LEU A 169 4.50 16.91 -12.05
C LEU A 169 5.34 16.88 -13.35
N GLU A 170 6.54 17.44 -13.32
CA GLU A 170 7.47 17.37 -14.45
C GLU A 170 7.78 15.91 -14.84
N GLU A 171 8.04 15.03 -13.87
CA GLU A 171 8.27 13.61 -14.13
C GLU A 171 7.05 12.94 -14.78
N TYR A 172 5.84 13.27 -14.30
CA TYR A 172 4.58 12.76 -14.81
C TYR A 172 4.32 13.24 -16.24
N GLU A 173 4.48 14.54 -16.52
CA GLU A 173 4.30 15.13 -17.84
C GLU A 173 5.33 14.63 -18.85
N ASN A 174 6.60 14.52 -18.44
CA ASN A 174 7.69 13.95 -19.24
C ASN A 174 7.47 12.47 -19.60
N ALA A 175 6.62 11.80 -18.86
CA ALA A 175 6.18 10.45 -19.17
C ALA A 175 4.91 10.42 -20.06
N GLY A 176 4.41 11.56 -20.49
CA GLY A 176 3.23 11.70 -21.36
C GLY A 176 1.91 11.92 -20.62
N GLY A 177 1.93 12.29 -19.32
CA GLY A 177 0.73 12.57 -18.52
C GLY A 177 -0.16 11.34 -18.29
N ASP A 178 0.39 10.14 -18.42
CA ASP A 178 -0.30 8.86 -18.25
C ASP A 178 0.51 7.89 -17.36
N ILE A 179 -0.15 7.33 -16.37
CA ILE A 179 0.46 6.40 -15.42
C ILE A 179 1.03 5.13 -16.10
N ASN A 180 0.39 4.65 -17.16
CA ASN A 180 0.87 3.47 -17.87
C ASN A 180 2.09 3.80 -18.73
N ALA A 181 2.14 4.99 -19.31
CA ALA A 181 3.33 5.49 -20.00
C ALA A 181 4.51 5.63 -19.04
N MET A 182 4.28 6.17 -17.84
CA MET A 182 5.28 6.25 -16.77
C MET A 182 5.76 4.86 -16.33
N ARG A 183 4.85 3.90 -16.14
CA ARG A 183 5.20 2.51 -15.82
C ARG A 183 6.07 1.88 -16.90
N ARG A 184 5.73 2.07 -18.19
CA ARG A 184 6.53 1.57 -19.31
C ARG A 184 7.93 2.19 -19.33
N LYS A 185 8.01 3.53 -19.19
CA LYS A 185 9.30 4.25 -19.16
C LYS A 185 10.20 3.75 -18.02
N ARG A 186 9.67 3.60 -16.82
CA ARG A 186 10.42 3.08 -15.66
C ARG A 186 10.82 1.62 -15.86
N TYR A 187 9.96 0.79 -16.44
CA TYR A 187 10.31 -0.58 -16.76
C TYR A 187 11.49 -0.64 -17.73
N GLU A 188 11.46 0.16 -18.81
CA GLU A 188 12.58 0.19 -19.79
C GLU A 188 13.89 0.69 -19.16
N GLN A 189 13.83 1.67 -18.27
CA GLN A 189 15.01 2.18 -17.54
C GLN A 189 15.64 1.13 -16.61
N ASN A 190 14.82 0.30 -15.97
CA ASN A 190 15.26 -0.69 -14.97
C ASN A 190 15.19 -2.13 -15.48
N LYS A 191 14.97 -2.33 -16.77
CA LYS A 191 14.70 -3.64 -17.39
C LYS A 191 15.81 -4.66 -17.13
N ASP A 192 17.07 -4.26 -17.21
CA ASP A 192 18.19 -5.16 -17.04
C ASP A 192 18.32 -5.62 -15.58
N GLU A 193 18.13 -4.71 -14.62
CA GLU A 193 18.11 -5.03 -13.20
C GLU A 193 16.92 -5.93 -12.84
N ILE A 194 15.73 -5.57 -13.31
CA ILE A 194 14.50 -6.38 -13.14
C ILE A 194 14.71 -7.80 -13.68
N ASN A 195 15.30 -7.93 -14.87
CA ASN A 195 15.54 -9.22 -15.49
C ASN A 195 16.66 -10.00 -14.79
N ALA A 196 17.70 -9.33 -14.29
CA ALA A 196 18.73 -9.96 -13.48
C ALA A 196 18.14 -10.54 -12.19
N ARG A 197 17.35 -9.75 -11.47
CA ARG A 197 16.66 -10.20 -10.25
C ARG A 197 15.68 -11.35 -10.51
N LYS A 198 14.94 -11.31 -11.62
CA LYS A 198 14.05 -12.42 -12.02
C LYS A 198 14.83 -13.71 -12.28
N ARG A 199 16.00 -13.62 -12.96
CA ARG A 199 16.87 -14.78 -13.21
C ARG A 199 17.39 -15.38 -11.90
N GLU A 200 17.82 -14.53 -10.96
CA GLU A 200 18.29 -14.96 -9.65
C GLU A 200 17.18 -15.66 -8.85
N LEU A 201 15.99 -15.05 -8.77
CA LEU A 201 14.83 -15.65 -8.11
C LEU A 201 14.44 -16.99 -8.73
N TYR A 202 14.49 -17.08 -10.07
CA TYR A 202 14.22 -18.32 -10.78
C TYR A 202 15.28 -19.41 -10.48
N ALA A 203 16.55 -19.03 -10.44
CA ALA A 203 17.63 -19.94 -10.10
C ALA A 203 17.49 -20.47 -8.66
N ASN A 204 17.26 -19.58 -7.69
CA ASN A 204 17.06 -19.94 -6.29
C ASN A 204 15.83 -20.87 -6.12
N LYS A 205 14.74 -20.57 -6.82
CA LYS A 205 13.54 -21.41 -6.79
C LYS A 205 13.79 -22.78 -7.39
N LYS A 206 14.55 -22.85 -8.48
CA LYS A 206 14.94 -24.12 -9.12
C LYS A 206 15.78 -24.99 -8.18
N GLU A 207 16.73 -24.41 -7.44
CA GLU A 207 17.53 -25.13 -6.46
C GLU A 207 16.69 -25.62 -5.27
N GLU A 208 15.77 -24.78 -4.76
CA GLU A 208 14.82 -25.17 -3.70
C GLU A 208 13.99 -26.37 -4.11
N LEU A 209 13.43 -26.35 -5.32
CA LEU A 209 12.59 -27.45 -5.83
C LEU A 209 13.41 -28.71 -6.07
N LYS A 210 14.61 -28.59 -6.59
CA LYS A 210 15.54 -29.71 -6.76
C LYS A 210 15.85 -30.38 -5.44
N ALA A 211 16.07 -29.60 -4.35
CA ALA A 211 16.27 -30.12 -3.01
C ALA A 211 15.05 -30.89 -2.48
N LYS A 212 13.84 -30.57 -2.96
CA LYS A 212 12.57 -31.25 -2.64
C LYS A 212 12.24 -32.41 -3.59
N GLY A 213 13.11 -32.72 -4.58
CA GLY A 213 12.84 -33.72 -5.60
C GLY A 213 11.77 -33.33 -6.62
N LEU A 214 11.48 -32.05 -6.75
CA LEU A 214 10.45 -31.50 -7.63
C LEU A 214 11.07 -30.68 -8.75
N THR A 215 10.34 -30.54 -9.86
CA THR A 215 10.69 -29.64 -10.98
C THR A 215 9.77 -28.43 -11.00
N ILE A 216 10.25 -27.33 -11.62
CA ILE A 216 9.43 -26.12 -11.81
C ILE A 216 8.14 -26.43 -12.59
N LYS A 217 8.17 -27.39 -13.53
CA LYS A 217 6.99 -27.80 -14.29
C LYS A 217 5.96 -28.51 -13.40
N GLU A 218 6.42 -29.34 -12.48
CA GLU A 218 5.55 -30.05 -11.53
C GLU A 218 4.92 -29.07 -10.54
N GLU A 219 5.68 -28.12 -10.00
CA GLU A 219 5.11 -27.06 -9.15
C GLU A 219 4.11 -26.19 -9.93
N ALA A 220 4.43 -25.77 -11.15
CA ALA A 220 3.53 -25.00 -11.99
C ALA A 220 2.25 -25.78 -12.37
N ALA A 221 2.32 -27.10 -12.49
CA ALA A 221 1.15 -27.94 -12.71
C ALA A 221 0.26 -27.98 -11.45
N VAL A 222 0.84 -28.09 -10.27
CA VAL A 222 0.12 -28.03 -8.98
C VAL A 222 -0.54 -26.66 -8.80
N VAL A 223 0.18 -25.57 -9.06
CA VAL A 223 -0.34 -24.20 -8.96
C VAL A 223 -1.46 -23.94 -9.97
N ARG A 224 -1.35 -24.44 -11.22
CA ARG A 224 -2.43 -24.33 -12.24
C ARG A 224 -3.67 -25.14 -11.87
N TYR A 225 -3.50 -26.26 -11.22
CA TYR A 225 -4.64 -27.07 -10.76
C TYR A 225 -5.42 -26.40 -9.63
N ILE A 226 -4.73 -25.57 -8.82
CA ILE A 226 -5.32 -24.81 -7.71
C ILE A 226 -5.85 -23.44 -8.16
N SER A 227 -5.40 -22.88 -9.28
CA SER A 227 -5.79 -21.55 -9.79
C SER A 227 -5.90 -21.52 -11.32
N PRO A 228 -7.07 -21.90 -11.88
CA PRO A 228 -7.24 -21.92 -13.35
C PRO A 228 -7.14 -20.56 -14.06
N ASP A 229 -7.27 -19.41 -13.36
CA ASP A 229 -7.54 -18.10 -13.96
C ASP A 229 -6.56 -16.97 -13.64
N SER A 230 -5.29 -17.23 -13.29
CA SER A 230 -4.39 -16.16 -12.85
C SER A 230 -3.31 -15.73 -13.86
N TYR A 231 -3.58 -15.76 -15.16
CA TYR A 231 -2.74 -15.13 -16.20
C TYR A 231 -3.57 -14.32 -17.17
N SER A 232 -4.11 -13.20 -16.74
CA SER A 232 -4.35 -12.04 -17.60
C SER A 232 -3.71 -10.83 -16.95
N LEU A 233 -2.84 -10.21 -17.72
CA LEU A 233 -1.97 -9.07 -17.49
C LEU A 233 -2.64 -7.86 -16.84
#